data_bfe0d1c5aac6c330f99a6c904d234524
#
_entry.id   bfe0d1c5aac6c330f99a6c904d234524
#
_cell.length_a   1.000
_cell.length_b   1.000
_cell.length_c   1.000
_cell.angle_alpha   90.00
_cell.angle_beta   90.00
_cell.angle_gamma   90.00
#
_symmetry.space_group_name_H-M   'P 1'
#
loop_
_entity.id
_entity.type
_entity.pdbx_description
1 polymer ?
#
loop_
_entity_poly.entity_id
_entity_poly.type
_entity_poly.pdbx_seq_one_letter_code
_entity_poly.pdbx_strand_id
1 'polypeptide(L)'
;MYELNTFWNWFVIIITVGSILGCWWLLHWTKGVGDEKDGKTADDTGHVWDDNIHELNTPLPRWWLYLFNITIVFALIYLAFYPGLGNFAGKLGWTQENQYEVEMAAAEAAQEAVFAKFREMAPAELVASQEAREIGGRLFGQNC
;
A
#
# COMPACT_ATOMS: atom_id res chain seq x y z
N MET A 1 3.65 17.73 0.14
CA MET A 1 2.47 16.91 -0.27
C MET A 1 1.69 17.69 -1.31
N TYR A 2 1.45 17.13 -2.50
CA TYR A 2 0.63 17.78 -3.53
C TYR A 2 -0.82 17.74 -3.09
N GLU A 3 -1.45 18.90 -2.90
CA GLU A 3 -2.86 18.99 -2.59
C GLU A 3 -3.69 18.82 -3.87
N LEU A 4 -4.61 17.86 -3.85
CA LEU A 4 -5.59 17.69 -4.90
C LEU A 4 -6.58 18.85 -4.85
N ASN A 5 -7.01 19.34 -6.03
CA ASN A 5 -8.12 20.29 -6.04
C ASN A 5 -9.40 19.64 -5.51
N THR A 6 -10.38 20.46 -5.15
CA THR A 6 -11.62 20.02 -4.51
C THR A 6 -12.36 18.92 -5.29
N PHE A 7 -12.40 19.01 -6.62
CA PHE A 7 -13.05 18.00 -7.46
C PHE A 7 -12.36 16.63 -7.33
N TRP A 8 -11.05 16.57 -7.52
CA TRP A 8 -10.30 15.31 -7.45
C TRP A 8 -10.25 14.72 -6.05
N ASN A 9 -10.21 15.58 -5.03
CA ASN A 9 -10.28 15.14 -3.64
C ASN A 9 -11.59 14.37 -3.36
N TRP A 10 -12.74 14.95 -3.71
CA TRP A 10 -14.02 14.29 -3.54
C TRP A 10 -14.20 13.09 -4.45
N PHE A 11 -13.70 13.14 -5.67
CA PHE A 11 -13.72 12.00 -6.59
C PHE A 11 -13.03 10.77 -5.98
N VAL A 12 -11.82 10.92 -5.46
CA VAL A 12 -11.08 9.83 -4.81
C VAL A 12 -11.85 9.30 -3.59
N ILE A 13 -12.35 10.18 -2.72
CA ILE A 13 -13.09 9.78 -1.51
C ILE A 13 -14.34 8.97 -1.89
N ILE A 14 -15.16 9.49 -2.79
CA ILE A 14 -16.43 8.87 -3.17
C ILE A 14 -16.20 7.51 -3.82
N ILE A 15 -15.26 7.40 -4.76
CA ILE A 15 -14.97 6.15 -5.45
C ILE A 15 -14.40 5.11 -4.47
N THR A 16 -13.46 5.51 -3.62
CA THR A 16 -12.82 4.58 -2.67
C THR A 16 -13.83 4.06 -1.64
N VAL A 17 -14.55 4.97 -0.96
CA VAL A 17 -15.54 4.58 0.05
C VAL A 17 -16.72 3.85 -0.59
N GLY A 18 -17.20 4.34 -1.73
CA GLY A 18 -18.28 3.70 -2.48
C GLY A 18 -17.94 2.29 -2.94
N SER A 19 -16.71 2.05 -3.40
CA SER A 19 -16.24 0.71 -3.80
C SER A 19 -16.17 -0.25 -2.61
N ILE A 20 -15.65 0.20 -1.46
CA ILE A 20 -15.57 -0.62 -0.24
C ILE A 20 -16.96 -1.00 0.24
N LEU A 21 -17.87 -0.03 0.34
CA LEU A 21 -19.25 -0.26 0.77
C LEU A 21 -20.02 -1.11 -0.25
N GLY A 22 -19.80 -0.90 -1.54
CA GLY A 22 -20.38 -1.69 -2.62
C GLY A 22 -19.95 -3.15 -2.57
N CYS A 23 -18.67 -3.42 -2.36
CA CYS A 23 -18.13 -4.77 -2.17
C CYS A 23 -18.72 -5.44 -0.92
N TRP A 24 -18.80 -4.70 0.19
CA TRP A 24 -19.40 -5.22 1.41
C TRP A 24 -20.90 -5.53 1.23
N TRP A 25 -21.66 -4.65 0.59
CA TRP A 25 -23.05 -4.86 0.28
C TRP A 25 -23.25 -6.07 -0.64
N LEU A 26 -22.47 -6.15 -1.72
CA LEU A 26 -22.54 -7.27 -2.67
C LEU A 26 -22.24 -8.62 -1.98
N LEU A 27 -21.21 -8.66 -1.15
CA LEU A 27 -20.86 -9.85 -0.37
C LEU A 27 -22.03 -10.32 0.50
N HIS A 28 -22.70 -9.38 1.18
CA HIS A 28 -23.81 -9.74 2.07
C HIS A 28 -25.10 -10.08 1.31
N TRP A 29 -25.27 -9.52 0.14
CA TRP A 29 -26.38 -9.88 -0.73
C TRP A 29 -26.22 -11.29 -1.32
N THR A 30 -25.02 -11.62 -1.76
CA THR A 30 -24.76 -12.90 -2.44
C THR A 30 -24.50 -14.08 -1.49
N LYS A 31 -24.16 -13.82 -0.21
CA LYS A 31 -23.82 -14.87 0.76
C LYS A 31 -24.93 -15.90 1.01
N GLY A 32 -26.21 -15.49 0.88
CA GLY A 32 -27.37 -16.33 1.12
C GLY A 32 -27.93 -16.99 -0.14
N VAL A 33 -27.33 -16.72 -1.30
CA VAL A 33 -27.71 -17.38 -2.55
C VAL A 33 -27.16 -18.81 -2.48
N GLY A 34 -28.03 -19.82 -2.49
CA GLY A 34 -27.64 -21.21 -2.36
C GLY A 34 -27.56 -21.75 -0.92
N ASP A 35 -28.15 -21.06 0.07
CA ASP A 35 -28.24 -21.60 1.43
C ASP A 35 -28.92 -22.98 1.43
N GLU A 36 -28.16 -23.98 1.88
CA GLU A 36 -28.63 -25.35 2.03
C GLU A 36 -29.69 -25.39 3.14
N LYS A 37 -30.96 -25.25 2.79
CA LYS A 37 -32.08 -25.42 3.72
C LYS A 37 -32.36 -26.91 3.85
N ASP A 38 -32.19 -27.44 5.03
CA ASP A 38 -32.62 -28.79 5.44
C ASP A 38 -31.87 -29.99 4.84
N GLY A 39 -30.55 -29.92 4.63
CA GLY A 39 -29.76 -31.10 4.22
C GLY A 39 -30.06 -31.60 2.82
N LYS A 40 -30.71 -30.77 2.00
CA LYS A 40 -30.93 -31.07 0.56
C LYS A 40 -29.71 -30.56 -0.22
N THR A 41 -29.36 -31.28 -1.27
CA THR A 41 -28.37 -30.84 -2.26
C THR A 41 -28.73 -29.46 -2.78
N ALA A 42 -27.72 -28.61 -3.01
CA ALA A 42 -27.91 -27.28 -3.56
C ALA A 42 -28.77 -27.33 -4.84
N ASP A 43 -29.69 -26.37 -4.97
CA ASP A 43 -30.53 -26.26 -6.16
C ASP A 43 -29.67 -26.01 -7.41
N ASP A 44 -30.18 -26.49 -8.57
CA ASP A 44 -29.58 -26.20 -9.86
C ASP A 44 -29.79 -24.72 -10.24
N THR A 45 -28.78 -24.08 -10.79
CA THR A 45 -28.87 -22.70 -11.32
C THR A 45 -29.71 -22.63 -12.62
N GLY A 46 -30.03 -23.78 -13.22
CA GLY A 46 -30.66 -23.88 -14.51
C GLY A 46 -29.70 -23.81 -15.71
N HIS A 47 -28.39 -23.66 -15.44
CA HIS A 47 -27.37 -23.70 -16.47
C HIS A 47 -26.85 -25.10 -16.66
N VAL A 48 -26.94 -25.60 -17.91
CA VAL A 48 -26.45 -26.93 -18.32
C VAL A 48 -25.28 -26.76 -19.29
N TRP A 49 -24.17 -27.37 -18.97
CA TRP A 49 -22.96 -27.39 -19.78
C TRP A 49 -22.79 -28.77 -20.41
N ASP A 50 -22.39 -28.82 -21.65
CA ASP A 50 -22.06 -30.06 -22.35
C ASP A 50 -23.19 -31.17 -22.26
N ASP A 51 -24.45 -30.74 -22.37
CA ASP A 51 -25.69 -31.54 -22.33
C ASP A 51 -26.04 -32.23 -21.00
N ASN A 52 -25.11 -32.42 -20.08
CA ASN A 52 -25.33 -33.20 -18.85
C ASN A 52 -24.65 -32.68 -17.59
N ILE A 53 -23.89 -31.58 -17.64
CA ILE A 53 -23.23 -30.99 -16.49
C ILE A 53 -24.08 -29.84 -15.95
N HIS A 54 -24.71 -30.05 -14.80
CA HIS A 54 -25.53 -29.05 -14.13
C HIS A 54 -24.71 -28.22 -13.13
N GLU A 55 -24.88 -26.92 -13.17
CA GLU A 55 -24.27 -26.02 -12.22
C GLU A 55 -25.11 -25.92 -10.93
N LEU A 56 -24.51 -26.28 -9.81
CA LEU A 56 -25.18 -26.22 -8.51
C LEU A 56 -24.98 -24.84 -7.87
N ASN A 57 -26.06 -24.28 -7.35
CA ASN A 57 -26.05 -23.01 -6.62
C ASN A 57 -25.59 -23.22 -5.17
N THR A 58 -24.27 -23.38 -4.99
CA THR A 58 -23.66 -23.62 -3.68
C THR A 58 -23.39 -22.29 -2.94
N PRO A 59 -23.61 -22.24 -1.60
CA PRO A 59 -23.30 -21.05 -0.81
C PRO A 59 -21.80 -20.78 -0.77
N LEU A 60 -21.44 -19.53 -0.54
CA LEU A 60 -20.04 -19.15 -0.36
C LEU A 60 -19.43 -19.81 0.88
N PRO A 61 -18.18 -20.32 0.82
CA PRO A 61 -17.50 -20.90 1.96
C PRO A 61 -17.41 -19.88 3.12
N ARG A 62 -17.76 -20.31 4.35
CA ARG A 62 -17.77 -19.41 5.52
C ARG A 62 -16.42 -18.79 5.81
N TRP A 63 -15.33 -19.55 5.66
CA TRP A 63 -13.98 -19.03 5.86
C TRP A 63 -13.64 -17.89 4.89
N TRP A 64 -14.11 -17.97 3.65
CA TRP A 64 -13.92 -16.95 2.64
C TRP A 64 -14.70 -15.67 2.98
N LEU A 65 -15.94 -15.81 3.46
CA LEU A 65 -16.73 -14.69 3.95
C LEU A 65 -16.05 -13.95 5.10
N TYR A 66 -15.49 -14.69 6.06
CA TYR A 66 -14.74 -14.09 7.16
C TYR A 66 -13.47 -13.38 6.67
N LEU A 67 -12.70 -14.03 5.82
CA LEU A 67 -11.49 -13.45 5.25
C LEU A 67 -11.81 -12.12 4.54
N PHE A 68 -12.84 -12.09 3.70
CA PHE A 68 -13.21 -10.89 2.97
C PHE A 68 -13.69 -9.76 3.91
N ASN A 69 -14.49 -10.06 4.92
CA ASN A 69 -14.87 -9.06 5.92
C ASN A 69 -13.66 -8.51 6.70
N ILE A 70 -12.70 -9.37 7.06
CA ILE A 70 -11.45 -8.95 7.70
C ILE A 70 -10.66 -7.99 6.81
N THR A 71 -10.57 -8.26 5.51
CA THR A 71 -9.88 -7.33 4.58
C THR A 71 -10.59 -5.99 4.46
N ILE A 72 -11.93 -5.96 4.49
CA ILE A 72 -12.70 -4.69 4.52
C ILE A 72 -12.40 -3.91 5.80
N VAL A 73 -12.45 -4.56 6.96
CA VAL A 73 -12.13 -3.91 8.25
C VAL A 73 -10.70 -3.39 8.25
N PHE A 74 -9.76 -4.19 7.76
CA PHE A 74 -8.36 -3.77 7.61
C PHE A 74 -8.24 -2.54 6.71
N ALA A 75 -8.92 -2.52 5.55
CA ALA A 75 -8.88 -1.37 4.64
C ALA A 75 -9.40 -0.09 5.30
N LEU A 76 -10.50 -0.17 6.05
CA LEU A 76 -11.04 0.98 6.77
C LEU A 76 -10.10 1.49 7.87
N ILE A 77 -9.49 0.58 8.63
CA ILE A 77 -8.49 0.92 9.64
C ILE A 77 -7.26 1.57 8.96
N TYR A 78 -6.78 0.97 7.88
CA TYR A 78 -5.64 1.50 7.14
C TYR A 78 -5.91 2.93 6.64
N LEU A 79 -7.06 3.18 6.02
CA LEU A 79 -7.44 4.50 5.53
C LEU A 79 -7.65 5.54 6.64
N ALA A 80 -7.97 5.10 7.87
CA ALA A 80 -8.05 6.01 9.02
C ALA A 80 -6.66 6.43 9.54
N PHE A 81 -5.66 5.57 9.46
CA PHE A 81 -4.32 5.82 10.00
C PHE A 81 -3.33 6.34 8.96
N TYR A 82 -3.41 5.86 7.73
CA TYR A 82 -2.49 6.21 6.64
C TYR A 82 -3.16 7.07 5.57
N PRO A 83 -2.39 7.85 4.81
CA PRO A 83 -2.94 8.62 3.71
C PRO A 83 -3.47 7.70 2.60
N GLY A 84 -4.64 8.03 2.05
CA GLY A 84 -5.30 7.24 1.00
C GLY A 84 -6.67 7.78 0.61
N LEU A 85 -7.19 8.75 1.35
CA LEU A 85 -8.47 9.43 1.08
C LEU A 85 -8.23 10.88 0.64
N GLY A 86 -7.86 11.07 -0.62
CA GLY A 86 -7.63 12.41 -1.17
C GLY A 86 -6.60 13.20 -0.36
N ASN A 87 -6.97 14.39 0.12
CA ASN A 87 -6.08 15.25 0.91
C ASN A 87 -6.01 14.87 2.40
N PHE A 88 -6.69 13.81 2.83
CA PHE A 88 -6.60 13.33 4.21
C PHE A 88 -5.28 12.61 4.46
N ALA A 89 -4.45 13.19 5.30
CA ALA A 89 -3.10 12.67 5.61
C ALA A 89 -3.07 11.41 6.51
N GLY A 90 -4.25 10.93 6.95
CA GLY A 90 -4.34 9.90 7.98
C GLY A 90 -3.98 10.42 9.38
N LYS A 91 -4.32 9.64 10.42
CA LYS A 91 -4.00 10.02 11.81
C LYS A 91 -2.49 10.03 12.10
N LEU A 92 -1.72 9.20 11.40
CA LEU A 92 -0.28 9.10 11.59
C LEU A 92 0.50 10.19 10.82
N GLY A 93 -0.11 10.81 9.80
CA GLY A 93 0.56 11.76 8.94
C GLY A 93 1.81 11.19 8.24
N TRP A 94 1.94 9.86 8.21
CA TRP A 94 3.10 9.18 7.63
C TRP A 94 3.03 9.22 6.11
N THR A 95 4.10 9.65 5.47
CA THR A 95 4.28 9.54 4.03
C THR A 95 5.68 9.02 3.72
N GLN A 96 5.84 8.36 2.62
CA GLN A 96 7.15 7.93 2.14
C GLN A 96 8.09 9.13 1.92
N GLU A 97 7.54 10.25 1.45
CA GLU A 97 8.29 11.50 1.25
C GLU A 97 8.85 12.04 2.58
N ASN A 98 8.01 12.15 3.62
CA ASN A 98 8.45 12.60 4.94
C ASN A 98 9.50 11.67 5.54
N GLN A 99 9.33 10.35 5.39
CA GLN A 99 10.33 9.39 5.86
C GLN A 99 11.66 9.57 5.12
N TYR A 100 11.61 9.69 3.80
CA TYR A 100 12.79 9.93 2.98
C TYR A 100 13.51 11.22 3.38
N GLU A 101 12.79 12.32 3.60
CA GLU A 101 13.38 13.59 4.04
C GLU A 101 14.09 13.46 5.38
N VAL A 102 13.47 12.74 6.35
CA VAL A 102 14.09 12.50 7.67
C VAL A 102 15.35 11.64 7.53
N GLU A 103 15.30 10.58 6.73
CA GLU A 103 16.46 9.70 6.51
C GLU A 103 17.58 10.45 5.76
N MET A 104 17.24 11.28 4.78
CA MET A 104 18.23 12.11 4.06
C MET A 104 18.88 13.14 4.96
N ALA A 105 18.09 13.84 5.79
CA ALA A 105 18.64 14.81 6.73
C ALA A 105 19.58 14.14 7.74
N ALA A 106 19.23 12.95 8.22
CA ALA A 106 20.11 12.19 9.12
C ALA A 106 21.39 11.72 8.40
N ALA A 107 21.28 11.28 7.15
CA ALA A 107 22.44 10.88 6.34
C ALA A 107 23.37 12.08 6.03
N GLU A 108 22.80 13.23 5.69
CA GLU A 108 23.55 14.47 5.46
C GLU A 108 24.30 14.91 6.72
N ALA A 109 23.65 14.89 7.90
CA ALA A 109 24.30 15.22 9.16
C ALA A 109 25.45 14.27 9.49
N ALA A 110 25.28 12.98 9.23
CA ALA A 110 26.34 11.99 9.41
C ALA A 110 27.51 12.17 8.43
N GLN A 111 27.22 12.51 7.19
CA GLN A 111 28.21 12.80 6.15
C GLN A 111 28.97 14.10 6.48
N GLU A 112 28.27 15.14 6.93
CA GLU A 112 28.91 16.42 7.27
C GLU A 112 30.01 16.24 8.30
N ALA A 113 29.78 15.42 9.32
CA ALA A 113 30.82 15.15 10.34
C ALA A 113 32.11 14.52 9.74
N VAL A 114 31.99 13.77 8.66
CA VAL A 114 33.14 13.12 8.00
C VAL A 114 33.77 13.99 6.92
N PHE A 115 32.96 14.71 6.16
CA PHE A 115 33.41 15.41 4.94
C PHE A 115 33.67 16.91 5.14
N ALA A 116 33.26 17.53 6.26
CA ALA A 116 33.45 18.95 6.50
C ALA A 116 34.92 19.37 6.32
N LYS A 117 35.86 18.59 6.88
CA LYS A 117 37.29 18.86 6.78
C LYS A 117 37.82 18.83 5.33
N PHE A 118 37.22 18.02 4.46
CA PHE A 118 37.66 17.90 3.06
C PHE A 118 37.08 18.97 2.14
N ARG A 119 35.93 19.57 2.51
CA ARG A 119 35.33 20.65 1.72
C ARG A 119 36.14 21.94 1.70
N GLU A 120 36.90 22.17 2.78
CA GLU A 120 37.76 23.36 2.92
C GLU A 120 39.14 23.18 2.31
N MET A 121 39.52 21.94 1.95
CA MET A 121 40.84 21.63 1.38
C MET A 121 40.92 22.00 -0.11
N ALA A 122 42.05 22.53 -0.55
CA ALA A 122 42.34 22.75 -1.95
C ALA A 122 42.41 21.38 -2.71
N PRO A 123 42.06 21.31 -4.00
CA PRO A 123 42.12 20.06 -4.75
C PRO A 123 43.48 19.35 -4.73
N ALA A 124 44.56 20.10 -4.72
CA ALA A 124 45.92 19.55 -4.64
C ALA A 124 46.24 18.90 -3.27
N GLU A 125 45.67 19.44 -2.19
CA GLU A 125 45.78 18.89 -0.84
C GLU A 125 44.93 17.61 -0.69
N LEU A 126 43.75 17.59 -1.27
CA LEU A 126 42.88 16.39 -1.30
C LEU A 126 43.60 15.20 -1.98
N VAL A 127 44.23 15.45 -3.12
CA VAL A 127 45.02 14.43 -3.83
C VAL A 127 46.21 13.94 -2.99
N ALA A 128 46.82 14.79 -2.23
CA ALA A 128 47.94 14.44 -1.34
C ALA A 128 47.48 13.69 -0.06
N SER A 129 46.23 13.89 0.36
CA SER A 129 45.67 13.28 1.56
C SER A 129 45.38 11.77 1.34
N GLN A 130 46.06 10.93 2.10
CA GLN A 130 45.84 9.49 2.07
C GLN A 130 44.40 9.14 2.50
N GLU A 131 43.88 9.76 3.55
CA GLU A 131 42.53 9.54 4.07
C GLU A 131 41.45 9.88 3.04
N ALA A 132 41.58 11.02 2.35
CA ALA A 132 40.63 11.41 1.29
C ALA A 132 40.62 10.40 0.15
N ARG A 133 41.77 9.89 -0.25
CA ARG A 133 41.91 8.88 -1.29
C ARG A 133 41.33 7.53 -0.90
N GLU A 134 41.52 7.09 0.34
CA GLU A 134 40.96 5.84 0.86
C GLU A 134 39.41 5.89 0.92
N ILE A 135 38.86 7.02 1.40
CA ILE A 135 37.41 7.23 1.43
C ILE A 135 36.85 7.29 0.01
N GLY A 136 37.48 8.09 -0.86
CA GLY A 136 37.09 8.22 -2.26
C GLY A 136 37.14 6.91 -3.03
N GLY A 137 38.18 6.11 -2.81
CA GLY A 137 38.35 4.78 -3.42
C GLY A 137 37.27 3.80 -2.99
N ARG A 138 36.89 3.80 -1.71
CA ARG A 138 35.77 2.98 -1.22
C ARG A 138 34.42 3.39 -1.84
N LEU A 139 34.15 4.70 -1.85
CA LEU A 139 32.92 5.22 -2.43
C LEU A 139 32.82 4.93 -3.92
N PHE A 140 33.92 5.07 -4.64
CA PHE A 140 33.98 4.73 -6.06
C PHE A 140 33.70 3.25 -6.29
N GLY A 141 34.37 2.36 -5.53
CA GLY A 141 34.20 0.92 -5.69
C GLY A 141 32.81 0.39 -5.28
N GLN A 142 32.05 1.16 -4.46
CA GLN A 142 30.68 0.79 -4.05
C GLN A 142 29.58 1.31 -4.99
N ASN A 143 29.83 2.41 -5.68
CA ASN A 143 28.80 3.12 -6.44
C ASN A 143 29.06 3.14 -7.96
N CYS A 144 30.25 2.80 -8.40
CA CYS A 144 30.65 2.76 -9.81
C CYS A 144 31.19 1.41 -10.22
#